data_86b1c4887021d643f38405accb54f79c
#
_entry.id   86b1c4887021d643f38405accb54f79c
#
_cell.length_a   1.000
_cell.length_b   1.000
_cell.length_c   1.000
_cell.angle_alpha   90.00
_cell.angle_beta   90.00
_cell.angle_gamma   90.00
#
_symmetry.space_group_name_H-M   'P 1'
#
loop_
_entity.id
_entity.type
_entity.pdbx_description
1 polymer ?
#
loop_
_entity_poly.entity_id
_entity_poly.type
_entity_poly.pdbx_seq_one_letter_code
_entity_poly.pdbx_strand_id
1 'polypeptide(L)'
;MEFSQNLKDNITYLHKKLNVQTNFDVVYRVVHIGGREACLYFIDGFTKDESLLKILQVFSTIKPEDMPKDAHGFSKQYVPYGEIGLLSNDQDMTVQLLSGVSCLFIDGYDKCITIDCRTYPARGVSEPEKDKVMRGSRDGFVETLIFNTALIRRRIRDPRLTMEITSAGESSHTDIAICYMENRVDKQLLDKIKKRIQNLKVDALTMNQESLAECIFPHKWFNPFPKFKFSERPDTAAASILEGNIIILVDNSPSAMILPSSVFDIIEEADDYYFPPITGTYLRLSRMTISLLSLLLTPTWLLFMQNTELIPDWLAFIRLSDPLNVPLIWQLLILEFAIDGLRLAAVNTPNMLTTPLSVIAGIVLGEYAVKSGWFNSETMLYMAFVTIANYSQASFELGYAMKFMRIIILILTAILNIWGFVIGIILSACAIIFNRTIAGKSYIYPLIPFSLSELKKRFLRGRLPHTEK
;
A
#
# COMPACT_ATOMS: atom_id res chain seq x y z
N MET A 1 -7.35 -33.43 10.30
CA MET A 1 -8.56 -34.11 10.81
C MET A 1 -9.29 -34.69 9.61
N GLU A 2 -9.83 -35.92 9.73
CA GLU A 2 -10.76 -36.46 8.75
C GLU A 2 -12.18 -35.94 9.06
N PHE A 3 -12.99 -35.77 8.03
CA PHE A 3 -14.35 -35.24 8.20
C PHE A 3 -15.29 -36.28 8.78
N SER A 4 -16.20 -35.82 9.65
CA SER A 4 -17.25 -36.64 10.24
C SER A 4 -18.46 -36.76 9.30
N GLN A 5 -19.21 -37.85 9.40
CA GLN A 5 -20.51 -37.95 8.73
C GLN A 5 -21.56 -37.01 9.33
N ASN A 6 -21.36 -36.53 10.55
CA ASN A 6 -22.21 -35.53 11.20
C ASN A 6 -21.84 -34.13 10.70
N LEU A 7 -22.71 -33.48 9.98
CA LEU A 7 -22.52 -32.14 9.45
C LEU A 7 -22.26 -31.10 10.54
N LYS A 8 -22.91 -31.17 11.67
CA LYS A 8 -22.80 -30.19 12.77
C LYS A 8 -21.41 -30.17 13.40
N ASP A 9 -20.76 -31.34 13.49
CA ASP A 9 -19.40 -31.44 14.01
C ASP A 9 -18.40 -30.76 13.05
N ASN A 10 -18.57 -31.01 11.76
CA ASN A 10 -17.74 -30.38 10.71
C ASN A 10 -17.92 -28.85 10.69
N ILE A 11 -19.16 -28.36 10.77
CA ILE A 11 -19.45 -26.92 10.80
C ILE A 11 -18.81 -26.29 12.05
N THR A 12 -18.99 -26.87 13.23
CA THR A 12 -18.43 -26.31 14.48
C THR A 12 -16.91 -26.24 14.43
N TYR A 13 -16.27 -27.29 13.92
CA TYR A 13 -14.82 -27.32 13.75
C TYR A 13 -14.32 -26.29 12.74
N LEU A 14 -14.95 -26.22 11.56
CA LEU A 14 -14.54 -25.31 10.49
C LEU A 14 -14.78 -23.84 10.85
N HIS A 15 -15.87 -23.52 11.54
CA HIS A 15 -16.14 -22.16 12.01
C HIS A 15 -15.03 -21.67 12.94
N LYS A 16 -14.54 -22.53 13.83
CA LYS A 16 -13.41 -22.20 14.71
C LYS A 16 -12.10 -22.09 13.94
N LYS A 17 -11.84 -23.00 13.00
CA LYS A 17 -10.58 -23.05 12.23
C LYS A 17 -10.45 -21.87 11.25
N LEU A 18 -11.55 -21.50 10.60
CA LEU A 18 -11.60 -20.45 9.58
C LEU A 18 -11.96 -19.08 10.17
N ASN A 19 -12.19 -19.00 11.49
CA ASN A 19 -12.65 -17.78 12.15
C ASN A 19 -13.87 -17.14 11.46
N VAL A 20 -14.85 -17.95 11.06
CA VAL A 20 -15.98 -17.52 10.21
C VAL A 20 -16.75 -16.34 10.81
N GLN A 21 -16.81 -16.23 12.15
CA GLN A 21 -17.47 -15.10 12.82
C GLN A 21 -16.72 -13.77 12.65
N THR A 22 -15.42 -13.82 12.37
CA THR A 22 -14.55 -12.66 12.27
C THR A 22 -14.16 -12.36 10.81
N ASN A 23 -14.01 -13.41 10.00
CA ASN A 23 -13.69 -13.30 8.58
C ASN A 23 -14.97 -13.13 7.76
N PHE A 24 -15.26 -11.91 7.34
CA PHE A 24 -16.44 -11.62 6.54
C PHE A 24 -16.39 -12.23 5.13
N ASP A 25 -15.21 -12.44 4.59
CA ASP A 25 -14.98 -12.98 3.26
C ASP A 25 -15.18 -14.50 3.16
N VAL A 26 -15.22 -15.20 4.31
CA VAL A 26 -15.53 -16.63 4.36
C VAL A 26 -17.03 -16.80 4.59
N VAL A 27 -17.76 -16.97 3.49
CA VAL A 27 -19.20 -17.10 3.52
C VAL A 27 -19.60 -18.57 3.66
N TYR A 28 -20.60 -18.85 4.49
CA TYR A 28 -21.23 -20.16 4.57
C TYR A 28 -22.75 -20.05 4.42
N ARG A 29 -23.35 -21.04 3.81
CA ARG A 29 -24.79 -21.12 3.64
C ARG A 29 -25.29 -22.54 3.95
N VAL A 30 -26.19 -22.65 4.89
CA VAL A 30 -26.89 -23.91 5.16
C VAL A 30 -28.05 -24.02 4.18
N VAL A 31 -28.17 -25.16 3.52
CA VAL A 31 -29.20 -25.48 2.53
C VAL A 31 -29.73 -26.89 2.77
N HIS A 32 -30.92 -27.21 2.26
CA HIS A 32 -31.45 -28.55 2.26
C HIS A 32 -31.41 -29.16 0.87
N ILE A 33 -30.80 -30.33 0.73
CA ILE A 33 -30.63 -31.05 -0.52
C ILE A 33 -31.18 -32.46 -0.34
N GLY A 34 -32.21 -32.82 -1.09
CA GLY A 34 -32.84 -34.16 -1.00
C GLY A 34 -33.22 -34.56 0.41
N GLY A 35 -33.75 -33.62 1.22
CA GLY A 35 -34.15 -33.86 2.59
C GLY A 35 -33.03 -33.94 3.62
N ARG A 36 -31.77 -33.79 3.24
CA ARG A 36 -30.60 -33.70 4.13
C ARG A 36 -30.14 -32.26 4.30
N GLU A 37 -29.63 -31.93 5.50
CA GLU A 37 -28.94 -30.68 5.70
C GLU A 37 -27.59 -30.68 4.96
N ALA A 38 -27.22 -29.55 4.36
CA ALA A 38 -25.92 -29.36 3.71
C ALA A 38 -25.40 -27.97 4.02
N CYS A 39 -24.08 -27.82 4.04
CA CYS A 39 -23.41 -26.53 4.25
C CYS A 39 -22.44 -26.25 3.10
N LEU A 40 -22.63 -25.13 2.43
CA LEU A 40 -21.78 -24.65 1.37
C LEU A 40 -20.91 -23.52 1.89
N TYR A 41 -19.58 -23.67 1.74
CA TYR A 41 -18.58 -22.65 2.04
C TYR A 41 -18.00 -22.09 0.74
N PHE A 42 -17.82 -20.79 0.66
CA PHE A 42 -17.14 -20.11 -0.45
C PHE A 42 -16.53 -18.80 0.01
N ILE A 43 -15.62 -18.25 -0.80
CA ILE A 43 -14.99 -16.95 -0.55
C ILE A 43 -15.71 -15.89 -1.35
N ASP A 44 -16.11 -14.81 -0.68
CA ASP A 44 -16.74 -13.66 -1.31
C ASP A 44 -15.77 -12.98 -2.30
N GLY A 45 -16.29 -12.57 -3.45
CA GLY A 45 -15.47 -12.00 -4.53
C GLY A 45 -14.69 -13.02 -5.39
N PHE A 46 -14.71 -14.35 -5.04
CA PHE A 46 -14.07 -15.39 -5.85
C PHE A 46 -15.05 -16.29 -6.59
N THR A 47 -16.31 -16.26 -6.22
CA THR A 47 -17.30 -17.17 -6.75
C THR A 47 -18.11 -16.47 -7.83
N LYS A 48 -18.34 -17.16 -8.97
CA LYS A 48 -19.21 -16.66 -10.04
C LYS A 48 -20.67 -16.92 -9.65
N ASP A 49 -21.40 -15.85 -9.35
CA ASP A 49 -22.79 -15.91 -8.84
C ASP A 49 -23.74 -16.71 -9.73
N GLU A 50 -23.64 -16.49 -11.06
CA GLU A 50 -24.48 -17.23 -12.02
C GLU A 50 -24.27 -18.75 -11.99
N SER A 51 -23.00 -19.19 -11.78
CA SER A 51 -22.66 -20.61 -11.71
C SER A 51 -23.15 -21.20 -10.41
N LEU A 52 -22.95 -20.50 -9.28
CA LEU A 52 -23.44 -20.91 -7.99
C LEU A 52 -24.95 -20.99 -7.95
N LEU A 53 -25.65 -20.01 -8.52
CA LEU A 53 -27.10 -19.99 -8.60
C LEU A 53 -27.63 -21.21 -9.36
N LYS A 54 -27.06 -21.56 -10.52
CA LYS A 54 -27.42 -22.73 -11.31
C LYS A 54 -27.22 -24.03 -10.54
N ILE A 55 -26.12 -24.15 -9.82
CA ILE A 55 -25.82 -25.33 -8.98
C ILE A 55 -26.88 -25.46 -7.88
N LEU A 56 -27.18 -24.38 -7.17
CA LEU A 56 -28.20 -24.37 -6.12
C LEU A 56 -29.61 -24.66 -6.68
N GLN A 57 -29.92 -24.21 -7.87
CA GLN A 57 -31.17 -24.57 -8.56
C GLN A 57 -31.29 -26.08 -8.80
N VAL A 58 -30.22 -26.73 -9.30
CA VAL A 58 -30.20 -28.19 -9.46
C VAL A 58 -30.38 -28.88 -8.12
N PHE A 59 -29.67 -28.44 -7.08
CA PHE A 59 -29.78 -29.03 -5.74
C PHE A 59 -31.20 -28.95 -5.15
N SER A 60 -31.94 -27.88 -5.47
CA SER A 60 -33.32 -27.70 -4.99
C SER A 60 -34.33 -28.66 -5.66
N THR A 61 -33.99 -29.28 -6.79
CA THR A 61 -34.86 -30.22 -7.50
C THR A 61 -34.69 -31.67 -7.07
N ILE A 62 -33.66 -31.96 -6.25
CA ILE A 62 -33.33 -33.33 -5.83
C ILE A 62 -34.36 -33.80 -4.79
N LYS A 63 -34.98 -34.96 -5.03
CA LYS A 63 -35.89 -35.57 -4.08
C LYS A 63 -35.15 -36.48 -3.07
N PRO A 64 -35.71 -36.69 -1.86
CA PRO A 64 -35.07 -37.56 -0.87
C PRO A 64 -34.81 -38.98 -1.36
N GLU A 65 -35.65 -39.51 -2.20
CA GLU A 65 -35.56 -40.86 -2.80
C GLU A 65 -34.42 -41.00 -3.81
N ASP A 66 -34.00 -39.88 -4.42
CA ASP A 66 -32.96 -39.83 -5.45
C ASP A 66 -31.58 -39.54 -4.86
N MET A 67 -31.47 -39.35 -3.53
CA MET A 67 -30.18 -39.01 -2.88
C MET A 67 -29.18 -40.16 -2.93
N PRO A 68 -27.98 -39.96 -3.52
CA PRO A 68 -26.94 -40.95 -3.53
C PRO A 68 -26.44 -41.33 -2.12
N LYS A 69 -25.88 -42.54 -1.99
CA LYS A 69 -25.43 -43.06 -0.70
C LYS A 69 -24.16 -42.34 -0.20
N ASP A 70 -23.34 -41.83 -1.09
CA ASP A 70 -22.04 -41.22 -0.78
C ASP A 70 -21.78 -39.95 -1.59
N ALA A 71 -20.72 -39.20 -1.19
CA ALA A 71 -20.30 -37.99 -1.83
C ALA A 71 -19.85 -38.20 -3.29
N HIS A 72 -19.31 -39.38 -3.61
CA HIS A 72 -18.85 -39.70 -4.95
C HIS A 72 -20.02 -39.87 -5.94
N GLY A 73 -21.05 -40.58 -5.53
CA GLY A 73 -22.29 -40.72 -6.30
C GLY A 73 -22.95 -39.36 -6.52
N PHE A 74 -23.02 -38.54 -5.48
CA PHE A 74 -23.61 -37.22 -5.55
C PHE A 74 -22.83 -36.31 -6.53
N SER A 75 -21.50 -36.27 -6.42
CA SER A 75 -20.65 -35.42 -7.27
C SER A 75 -20.80 -35.78 -8.76
N LYS A 76 -20.95 -37.04 -9.10
CA LYS A 76 -21.12 -37.49 -10.49
C LYS A 76 -22.54 -37.24 -11.06
N GLN A 77 -23.54 -37.33 -10.22
CA GLN A 77 -24.92 -37.34 -10.68
C GLN A 77 -25.57 -35.95 -10.69
N TYR A 78 -25.23 -35.10 -9.69
CA TYR A 78 -25.96 -33.86 -9.43
C TYR A 78 -25.14 -32.59 -9.48
N VAL A 79 -23.82 -32.67 -9.71
CA VAL A 79 -23.01 -31.47 -9.90
C VAL A 79 -22.72 -31.30 -11.40
N PRO A 80 -23.49 -30.47 -12.13
CA PRO A 80 -23.41 -30.37 -13.58
C PRO A 80 -22.29 -29.45 -14.09
N TYR A 81 -21.40 -28.97 -13.23
CA TYR A 81 -20.50 -27.90 -13.58
C TYR A 81 -19.05 -28.22 -13.22
N GLY A 82 -18.15 -28.01 -14.20
CA GLY A 82 -16.75 -27.74 -14.00
C GLY A 82 -15.92 -28.85 -13.41
N GLU A 83 -14.88 -28.42 -12.75
CA GLU A 83 -13.93 -29.29 -12.07
C GLU A 83 -14.45 -29.61 -10.66
N ILE A 84 -14.58 -30.92 -10.38
CA ILE A 84 -15.13 -31.41 -9.11
C ILE A 84 -14.08 -32.28 -8.45
N GLY A 85 -13.86 -32.08 -7.17
CA GLY A 85 -13.00 -32.88 -6.32
C GLY A 85 -13.72 -33.44 -5.10
N LEU A 86 -13.11 -34.45 -4.49
CA LEU A 86 -13.56 -35.01 -3.23
C LEU A 86 -12.39 -34.95 -2.24
N LEU A 87 -12.58 -34.34 -1.10
CA LEU A 87 -11.57 -34.18 -0.07
C LEU A 87 -12.04 -34.85 1.23
N SER A 88 -11.14 -35.62 1.84
CA SER A 88 -11.38 -36.29 3.12
C SER A 88 -10.71 -35.59 4.31
N ASN A 89 -9.82 -34.65 4.06
CA ASN A 89 -9.09 -33.97 5.12
C ASN A 89 -9.30 -32.45 5.10
N ASP A 90 -9.21 -31.86 6.26
CA ASP A 90 -9.44 -30.45 6.51
C ASP A 90 -8.32 -29.54 6.01
N GLN A 91 -7.12 -30.05 5.84
CA GLN A 91 -5.97 -29.23 5.40
C GLN A 91 -6.08 -28.90 3.91
N ASP A 92 -6.33 -29.91 3.08
CA ASP A 92 -6.52 -29.73 1.63
C ASP A 92 -7.80 -28.93 1.34
N MET A 93 -8.89 -29.20 2.09
CA MET A 93 -10.13 -28.41 1.98
C MET A 93 -9.88 -26.94 2.29
N THR A 94 -9.14 -26.63 3.34
CA THR A 94 -8.84 -25.24 3.69
C THR A 94 -8.06 -24.53 2.59
N VAL A 95 -7.05 -25.19 2.01
CA VAL A 95 -6.27 -24.61 0.91
C VAL A 95 -7.14 -24.38 -0.32
N GLN A 96 -8.01 -25.34 -0.67
CA GLN A 96 -8.91 -25.23 -1.80
C GLN A 96 -9.93 -24.10 -1.60
N LEU A 97 -10.58 -24.05 -0.44
CA LEU A 97 -11.53 -22.99 -0.10
C LEU A 97 -10.90 -21.61 -0.16
N LEU A 98 -9.75 -21.42 0.49
CA LEU A 98 -9.03 -20.14 0.49
C LEU A 98 -8.41 -19.79 -0.86
N SER A 99 -8.38 -20.75 -1.79
CA SER A 99 -8.09 -20.52 -3.21
C SER A 99 -9.34 -20.14 -4.02
N GLY A 100 -10.53 -20.09 -3.39
CA GLY A 100 -11.79 -19.70 -4.01
C GLY A 100 -12.65 -20.85 -4.54
N VAL A 101 -12.26 -22.10 -4.32
CA VAL A 101 -13.09 -23.26 -4.66
C VAL A 101 -14.24 -23.37 -3.65
N SER A 102 -15.46 -23.53 -4.13
CA SER A 102 -16.61 -23.76 -3.27
C SER A 102 -16.58 -25.16 -2.67
N CYS A 103 -16.86 -25.29 -1.38
CA CYS A 103 -16.79 -26.53 -0.61
C CYS A 103 -18.15 -26.89 -0.05
N LEU A 104 -18.71 -28.02 -0.44
CA LEU A 104 -20.03 -28.51 -0.02
C LEU A 104 -19.90 -29.71 0.91
N PHE A 105 -20.53 -29.62 2.07
CA PHE A 105 -20.73 -30.71 3.03
C PHE A 105 -22.20 -31.09 3.07
N ILE A 106 -22.48 -32.37 3.03
CA ILE A 106 -23.85 -32.92 3.12
C ILE A 106 -23.89 -33.87 4.30
N ASP A 107 -24.93 -33.76 5.12
CA ASP A 107 -25.10 -34.63 6.28
C ASP A 107 -25.18 -36.12 5.88
N GLY A 108 -24.43 -36.96 6.59
CA GLY A 108 -24.27 -38.38 6.30
C GLY A 108 -23.15 -38.70 5.32
N TYR A 109 -22.40 -37.72 4.79
CA TYR A 109 -21.23 -37.95 3.95
C TYR A 109 -19.92 -37.64 4.72
N ASP A 110 -18.92 -38.50 4.49
CA ASP A 110 -17.59 -38.42 5.12
C ASP A 110 -16.56 -37.57 4.31
N LYS A 111 -16.97 -36.98 3.19
CA LYS A 111 -16.12 -36.19 2.31
C LYS A 111 -16.74 -34.86 1.94
N CYS A 112 -15.88 -33.88 1.84
CA CYS A 112 -16.21 -32.58 1.24
C CYS A 112 -16.23 -32.69 -0.29
N ILE A 113 -17.25 -32.16 -0.93
CA ILE A 113 -17.34 -32.01 -2.38
C ILE A 113 -16.86 -30.63 -2.76
N THR A 114 -15.79 -30.54 -3.53
CA THR A 114 -15.29 -29.27 -4.05
C THR A 114 -15.82 -29.00 -5.44
N ILE A 115 -16.24 -27.77 -5.67
CA ILE A 115 -16.83 -27.33 -6.95
C ILE A 115 -16.08 -26.08 -7.38
N ASP A 116 -15.32 -26.18 -8.47
CA ASP A 116 -14.55 -25.05 -8.98
C ASP A 116 -15.40 -24.14 -9.85
N CYS A 117 -15.95 -23.10 -9.25
CA CYS A 117 -16.64 -22.00 -9.93
C CYS A 117 -15.93 -20.65 -9.72
N ARG A 118 -14.60 -20.69 -9.63
CA ARG A 118 -13.78 -19.51 -9.38
C ARG A 118 -13.82 -18.50 -10.52
N THR A 119 -13.90 -17.25 -10.12
CA THR A 119 -13.60 -16.09 -10.97
C THR A 119 -12.80 -15.11 -10.16
N TYR A 120 -11.50 -15.01 -10.43
CA TYR A 120 -10.69 -14.01 -9.75
C TYR A 120 -11.03 -12.61 -10.29
N PRO A 121 -11.17 -11.63 -9.38
CA PRO A 121 -11.30 -10.25 -9.83
C PRO A 121 -10.06 -9.89 -10.65
N ALA A 122 -10.31 -9.51 -11.89
CA ALA A 122 -9.28 -9.08 -12.81
C ALA A 122 -9.65 -7.66 -13.28
N ARG A 123 -8.77 -6.71 -13.01
CA ARG A 123 -8.86 -5.41 -13.67
C ARG A 123 -8.62 -5.64 -15.17
N GLY A 124 -9.43 -5.04 -16.04
CA GLY A 124 -9.02 -4.86 -17.43
C GLY A 124 -7.61 -4.28 -17.45
N VAL A 125 -6.79 -4.64 -18.42
CA VAL A 125 -5.34 -4.43 -18.53
C VAL A 125 -4.92 -2.98 -18.17
N SER A 126 -4.96 -2.59 -16.88
CA SER A 126 -4.48 -1.30 -16.40
C SER A 126 -3.59 -1.50 -15.18
N GLU A 127 -2.35 -1.11 -15.34
CA GLU A 127 -1.36 -1.01 -14.29
C GLU A 127 -1.76 0.13 -13.33
N PRO A 128 -1.44 0.08 -12.02
CA PRO A 128 -1.63 1.19 -11.11
C PRO A 128 -1.04 2.48 -11.68
N GLU A 129 -1.66 3.61 -11.45
CA GLU A 129 -1.09 4.90 -11.89
C GLU A 129 0.12 5.29 -11.05
N LYS A 130 0.02 5.03 -9.75
CA LYS A 130 1.12 5.09 -8.78
C LYS A 130 1.67 3.68 -8.55
N ASP A 131 2.82 3.55 -7.94
CA ASP A 131 3.47 2.26 -7.65
C ASP A 131 3.74 1.39 -8.89
N LYS A 132 3.98 2.01 -10.06
CA LYS A 132 4.41 1.28 -11.25
C LYS A 132 5.72 0.55 -10.98
N VAL A 133 5.85 -0.65 -11.54
CA VAL A 133 7.07 -1.45 -11.44
C VAL A 133 7.62 -1.77 -12.80
N MET A 134 8.94 -1.80 -12.89
CA MET A 134 9.63 -2.19 -14.12
C MET A 134 9.44 -3.67 -14.41
N ARG A 135 9.28 -4.49 -13.35
CA ARG A 135 9.09 -5.95 -13.46
C ARG A 135 8.20 -6.44 -12.32
N GLY A 136 7.31 -7.40 -12.58
CA GLY A 136 6.48 -8.04 -11.55
C GLY A 136 5.00 -8.04 -11.89
N SER A 137 4.18 -8.18 -10.86
CA SER A 137 2.72 -8.17 -10.97
C SER A 137 2.23 -6.79 -11.41
N ARG A 138 1.24 -6.75 -12.30
CA ARG A 138 0.65 -5.49 -12.82
C ARG A 138 -0.76 -5.27 -12.33
N ASP A 139 -1.28 -6.16 -11.48
CA ASP A 139 -2.60 -5.96 -10.89
C ASP A 139 -2.52 -4.91 -9.77
N GLY A 140 -3.44 -3.99 -9.80
CA GLY A 140 -3.62 -2.94 -8.77
C GLY A 140 -4.93 -3.11 -8.03
N PHE A 141 -5.04 -2.46 -6.87
CA PHE A 141 -6.31 -2.29 -6.19
C PHE A 141 -7.27 -1.44 -7.03
N VAL A 142 -8.55 -1.64 -6.80
CA VAL A 142 -9.65 -0.93 -7.45
C VAL A 142 -10.53 -0.25 -6.40
N GLU A 143 -11.53 0.49 -6.81
CA GLU A 143 -12.43 1.20 -5.90
C GLU A 143 -13.31 0.25 -5.07
N THR A 144 -13.57 -0.96 -5.55
CA THR A 144 -14.47 -1.94 -4.90
C THR A 144 -13.75 -2.72 -3.80
N LEU A 145 -14.18 -2.56 -2.54
CA LEU A 145 -13.57 -3.19 -1.36
C LEU A 145 -13.45 -4.71 -1.46
N ILE A 146 -14.51 -5.39 -1.89
CA ILE A 146 -14.56 -6.86 -2.00
C ILE A 146 -13.51 -7.38 -2.98
N PHE A 147 -13.28 -6.70 -4.11
CA PHE A 147 -12.23 -7.09 -5.04
C PHE A 147 -10.84 -6.92 -4.44
N ASN A 148 -10.64 -5.88 -3.64
CA ASN A 148 -9.37 -5.60 -2.99
C ASN A 148 -9.03 -6.67 -1.93
N THR A 149 -10.00 -7.07 -1.11
CA THR A 149 -9.82 -8.16 -0.14
C THR A 149 -9.55 -9.49 -0.84
N ALA A 150 -10.26 -9.78 -1.93
CA ALA A 150 -10.06 -10.98 -2.75
C ALA A 150 -8.64 -11.01 -3.38
N LEU A 151 -8.10 -9.90 -3.84
CA LEU A 151 -6.73 -9.81 -4.36
C LEU A 151 -5.67 -10.14 -3.30
N ILE A 152 -5.90 -9.76 -2.04
CA ILE A 152 -5.04 -10.13 -0.90
C ILE A 152 -5.20 -11.63 -0.58
N ARG A 153 -6.44 -12.12 -0.48
CA ARG A 153 -6.75 -13.53 -0.18
C ARG A 153 -6.12 -14.48 -1.22
N ARG A 154 -6.16 -14.11 -2.50
CA ARG A 154 -5.52 -14.88 -3.57
C ARG A 154 -4.03 -15.12 -3.34
N ARG A 155 -3.34 -14.16 -2.70
CA ARG A 155 -1.89 -14.23 -2.42
C ARG A 155 -1.59 -14.93 -1.10
N ILE A 156 -2.47 -14.82 -0.12
CA ILE A 156 -2.29 -15.40 1.22
C ILE A 156 -3.41 -16.42 1.47
N ARG A 157 -3.11 -17.68 1.20
CA ARG A 157 -4.04 -18.82 1.36
C ARG A 157 -3.85 -19.49 2.72
N ASP A 158 -3.75 -18.68 3.77
CA ASP A 158 -3.55 -19.12 5.15
C ASP A 158 -4.82 -18.82 5.95
N PRO A 159 -5.38 -19.79 6.70
CA PRO A 159 -6.57 -19.55 7.53
C PRO A 159 -6.33 -18.55 8.66
N ARG A 160 -5.08 -18.27 9.01
CA ARG A 160 -4.73 -17.24 10.00
C ARG A 160 -4.79 -15.83 9.46
N LEU A 161 -4.98 -15.65 8.14
CA LEU A 161 -5.30 -14.34 7.57
C LEU A 161 -6.73 -14.00 7.98
N THR A 162 -6.88 -12.96 8.75
CA THR A 162 -8.16 -12.43 9.22
C THR A 162 -8.49 -11.16 8.47
N MET A 163 -9.73 -11.07 8.00
CA MET A 163 -10.30 -9.91 7.32
C MET A 163 -11.59 -9.53 8.01
N GLU A 164 -11.58 -8.42 8.73
CA GLU A 164 -12.74 -7.90 9.45
C GLU A 164 -13.33 -6.72 8.68
N ILE A 165 -14.65 -6.69 8.59
CA ILE A 165 -15.35 -5.54 8.02
C ILE A 165 -15.97 -4.71 9.13
N THR A 166 -15.94 -3.42 8.98
CA THR A 166 -16.60 -2.42 9.82
C THR A 166 -17.02 -1.25 8.93
N SER A 167 -17.85 -0.38 9.44
CA SER A 167 -18.24 0.84 8.71
C SER A 167 -18.02 2.09 9.56
N ALA A 168 -17.81 3.23 8.92
CA ALA A 168 -17.66 4.53 9.56
C ALA A 168 -18.37 5.63 8.77
N GLY A 169 -18.76 6.71 9.51
CA GLY A 169 -19.57 7.81 8.99
C GLY A 169 -21.06 7.61 9.27
N GLU A 170 -21.71 8.63 9.86
CA GLU A 170 -23.15 8.57 10.19
C GLU A 170 -24.03 8.57 8.93
N SER A 171 -23.64 9.33 7.91
CA SER A 171 -24.36 9.42 6.64
C SER A 171 -23.75 8.55 5.55
N SER A 172 -22.41 8.41 5.50
CA SER A 172 -21.74 7.68 4.41
C SER A 172 -21.74 6.17 4.60
N HIS A 173 -21.77 5.67 5.85
CA HIS A 173 -21.65 4.24 6.17
C HIS A 173 -20.57 3.53 5.34
N THR A 174 -19.41 4.21 5.18
CA THR A 174 -18.32 3.71 4.32
C THR A 174 -17.73 2.43 4.88
N ASP A 175 -17.71 1.37 4.09
CA ASP A 175 -17.15 0.07 4.48
C ASP A 175 -15.62 0.10 4.55
N ILE A 176 -15.09 -0.51 5.61
CA ILE A 176 -13.67 -0.58 5.92
C ILE A 176 -13.30 -2.02 6.23
N ALA A 177 -12.32 -2.58 5.52
CA ALA A 177 -11.77 -3.88 5.84
C ALA A 177 -10.41 -3.75 6.54
N ILE A 178 -10.24 -4.46 7.64
CA ILE A 178 -9.00 -4.55 8.41
C ILE A 178 -8.42 -5.96 8.20
N CYS A 179 -7.26 -6.03 7.53
CA CYS A 179 -6.63 -7.29 7.14
C CYS A 179 -5.31 -7.49 7.91
N TYR A 180 -5.11 -8.64 8.52
CA TYR A 180 -3.92 -8.95 9.32
C TYR A 180 -3.71 -10.46 9.49
N MET A 181 -2.47 -10.87 9.88
CA MET A 181 -2.17 -12.25 10.29
C MET A 181 -2.34 -12.40 11.80
N GLU A 182 -3.25 -13.26 12.25
CA GLU A 182 -3.60 -13.46 13.67
C GLU A 182 -2.40 -13.79 14.56
N ASN A 183 -1.43 -14.54 14.03
CA ASN A 183 -0.24 -14.99 14.78
C ASN A 183 0.96 -14.04 14.71
N ARG A 184 0.87 -12.94 13.94
CA ARG A 184 1.99 -12.01 13.71
C ARG A 184 1.67 -10.57 14.08
N VAL A 185 0.40 -10.22 14.12
CA VAL A 185 -0.08 -8.86 14.38
C VAL A 185 0.22 -8.43 15.82
N ASP A 186 0.57 -7.16 16.00
CA ASP A 186 0.59 -6.51 17.32
C ASP A 186 -0.87 -6.27 17.78
N LYS A 187 -1.34 -7.12 18.71
CA LYS A 187 -2.72 -7.09 19.21
C LYS A 187 -3.07 -5.77 19.90
N GLN A 188 -2.12 -5.15 20.58
CA GLN A 188 -2.36 -3.85 21.25
C GLN A 188 -2.60 -2.73 20.21
N LEU A 189 -1.81 -2.75 19.13
CA LEU A 189 -2.01 -1.82 18.03
C LEU A 189 -3.34 -2.08 17.31
N LEU A 190 -3.66 -3.34 17.04
CA LEU A 190 -4.92 -3.73 16.39
C LEU A 190 -6.14 -3.25 17.17
N ASP A 191 -6.18 -3.54 18.48
CA ASP A 191 -7.27 -3.10 19.37
C ASP A 191 -7.40 -1.57 19.42
N LYS A 192 -6.26 -0.87 19.42
CA LYS A 192 -6.25 0.60 19.39
C LYS A 192 -6.83 1.14 18.09
N ILE A 193 -6.51 0.53 16.95
CA ILE A 193 -7.04 0.93 15.64
C ILE A 193 -8.56 0.66 15.59
N LYS A 194 -9.00 -0.54 15.95
CA LYS A 194 -10.42 -0.91 15.98
C LYS A 194 -11.24 0.04 16.84
N LYS A 195 -10.79 0.30 18.08
CA LYS A 195 -11.46 1.25 18.98
C LYS A 195 -11.54 2.65 18.41
N ARG A 196 -10.52 3.11 17.69
CA ARG A 196 -10.54 4.42 17.05
C ARG A 196 -11.55 4.47 15.91
N ILE A 197 -11.59 3.47 15.04
CA ILE A 197 -12.56 3.40 13.95
C ILE A 197 -13.99 3.34 14.51
N GLN A 198 -14.25 2.51 15.52
CA GLN A 198 -15.58 2.40 16.15
C GLN A 198 -16.04 3.68 16.84
N ASN A 199 -15.11 4.47 17.37
CA ASN A 199 -15.42 5.71 18.08
C ASN A 199 -15.39 6.96 17.17
N LEU A 200 -15.26 6.81 15.87
CA LEU A 200 -15.30 7.93 14.93
C LEU A 200 -16.68 8.57 14.94
N LYS A 201 -16.70 9.87 15.24
CA LYS A 201 -17.90 10.72 15.20
C LYS A 201 -17.76 11.69 14.03
N VAL A 202 -17.96 11.18 12.83
CA VAL A 202 -17.92 11.97 11.59
C VAL A 202 -19.16 11.68 10.79
N ASP A 203 -19.71 12.67 10.12
CA ASP A 203 -20.89 12.51 9.29
C ASP A 203 -20.57 11.62 8.07
N ALA A 204 -19.48 11.92 7.36
CA ALA A 204 -19.06 11.16 6.18
C ALA A 204 -17.54 11.13 6.04
N LEU A 205 -17.02 10.02 5.50
CA LEU A 205 -15.64 9.91 5.02
C LEU A 205 -15.56 10.40 3.57
N THR A 206 -15.59 11.72 3.36
CA THR A 206 -15.73 12.33 2.03
C THR A 206 -14.60 12.02 1.06
N MET A 207 -13.37 11.93 1.56
CA MET A 207 -12.18 11.50 0.82
C MET A 207 -11.75 10.09 1.23
N ASN A 208 -12.73 9.26 1.60
CA ASN A 208 -12.59 7.84 1.91
C ASN A 208 -11.36 7.55 2.78
N GLN A 209 -10.32 7.00 2.20
CA GLN A 209 -9.09 6.58 2.87
C GLN A 209 -8.35 7.74 3.54
N GLU A 210 -8.23 8.90 2.89
CA GLU A 210 -7.55 10.07 3.45
C GLU A 210 -8.31 10.64 4.65
N SER A 211 -9.65 10.72 4.54
CA SER A 211 -10.49 11.12 5.67
C SER A 211 -10.35 10.16 6.85
N LEU A 212 -10.28 8.86 6.59
CA LEU A 212 -10.04 7.87 7.63
C LEU A 212 -8.65 8.05 8.28
N ALA A 213 -7.62 8.29 7.48
CA ALA A 213 -6.25 8.51 7.95
C ALA A 213 -6.17 9.70 8.92
N GLU A 214 -6.79 10.83 8.56
CA GLU A 214 -6.87 12.02 9.42
C GLU A 214 -7.64 11.75 10.72
N CYS A 215 -8.75 11.02 10.63
CA CYS A 215 -9.59 10.71 11.80
C CYS A 215 -8.90 9.73 12.76
N ILE A 216 -8.23 8.71 12.25
CA ILE A 216 -7.53 7.72 13.10
C ILE A 216 -6.32 8.35 13.77
N PHE A 217 -5.61 9.24 13.07
CA PHE A 217 -4.41 9.88 13.60
C PHE A 217 -4.31 11.34 13.16
N PRO A 218 -4.82 12.28 13.95
CA PRO A 218 -4.70 13.69 13.65
C PRO A 218 -3.23 14.08 13.51
N HIS A 219 -2.88 14.57 12.34
CA HIS A 219 -1.57 15.15 12.09
C HIS A 219 -1.40 16.42 12.91
N LYS A 220 -0.19 16.63 13.46
CA LYS A 220 0.18 17.95 13.96
C LYS A 220 0.31 18.87 12.75
N TRP A 221 -0.44 19.95 12.69
CA TRP A 221 -0.53 20.87 11.56
C TRP A 221 0.83 21.32 10.98
N PHE A 222 1.84 21.44 11.82
CA PHE A 222 3.19 21.89 11.45
C PHE A 222 4.17 20.78 11.08
N ASN A 223 3.78 19.50 11.15
CA ASN A 223 4.64 18.38 10.78
C ASN A 223 4.16 17.73 9.48
N PRO A 224 4.86 17.95 8.34
CA PRO A 224 4.40 17.48 7.04
C PRO A 224 4.75 16.01 6.75
N PHE A 225 5.46 15.30 7.65
CA PHE A 225 5.89 13.94 7.39
C PHE A 225 4.72 12.95 7.47
N PRO A 226 4.52 12.09 6.43
CA PRO A 226 3.45 11.10 6.39
C PRO A 226 3.58 10.09 7.53
N LYS A 227 2.46 9.59 8.01
CA LYS A 227 2.40 8.58 9.08
C LYS A 227 2.00 7.19 8.59
N PHE A 228 1.53 7.13 7.38
CA PHE A 228 1.06 5.93 6.73
C PHE A 228 1.84 5.70 5.45
N LYS A 229 1.97 4.45 5.06
CA LYS A 229 2.36 4.06 3.72
C LYS A 229 1.09 3.69 2.98
N PHE A 230 0.85 4.31 1.84
CA PHE A 230 -0.20 3.92 0.91
C PHE A 230 0.40 3.12 -0.24
N SER A 231 -0.30 2.10 -0.69
CA SER A 231 0.11 1.32 -1.86
C SER A 231 -1.10 0.87 -2.66
N GLU A 232 -1.05 1.04 -3.97
CA GLU A 232 -2.05 0.55 -4.91
C GLU A 232 -1.81 -0.92 -5.29
N ARG A 233 -0.80 -1.56 -4.69
CA ARG A 233 -0.31 -2.89 -5.05
C ARG A 233 -0.73 -3.98 -4.06
N PRO A 234 -1.53 -4.96 -4.51
CA PRO A 234 -1.92 -6.10 -3.68
C PRO A 234 -0.74 -7.01 -3.25
N ASP A 235 0.34 -7.08 -4.05
CA ASP A 235 1.54 -7.84 -3.69
C ASP A 235 2.31 -7.19 -2.53
N THR A 236 2.47 -5.86 -2.55
CA THR A 236 3.07 -5.09 -1.44
C THR A 236 2.23 -5.21 -0.17
N ALA A 237 0.90 -5.08 -0.28
CA ALA A 237 0.00 -5.24 0.86
C ALA A 237 0.08 -6.66 1.45
N ALA A 238 0.06 -7.70 0.62
CA ALA A 238 0.17 -9.08 1.08
C ALA A 238 1.53 -9.37 1.74
N ALA A 239 2.64 -8.88 1.19
CA ALA A 239 3.95 -8.99 1.81
C ALA A 239 3.98 -8.33 3.19
N SER A 240 3.44 -7.12 3.31
CA SER A 240 3.37 -6.38 4.58
C SER A 240 2.51 -7.10 5.63
N ILE A 241 1.39 -7.73 5.25
CA ILE A 241 0.58 -8.57 6.15
C ILE A 241 1.41 -9.75 6.68
N LEU A 242 2.17 -10.42 5.80
CA LEU A 242 3.02 -11.55 6.18
C LEU A 242 4.18 -11.13 7.10
N GLU A 243 4.59 -9.87 7.09
CA GLU A 243 5.56 -9.29 8.02
C GLU A 243 4.93 -8.92 9.37
N GLY A 244 3.60 -8.95 9.50
CA GLY A 244 2.86 -8.66 10.74
C GLY A 244 2.23 -7.26 10.77
N ASN A 245 2.26 -6.54 9.67
CA ASN A 245 1.58 -5.26 9.55
C ASN A 245 0.06 -5.44 9.42
N ILE A 246 -0.67 -4.39 9.74
CA ILE A 246 -2.11 -4.26 9.57
C ILE A 246 -2.36 -3.50 8.28
N ILE A 247 -3.23 -4.01 7.43
CA ILE A 247 -3.69 -3.34 6.22
C ILE A 247 -5.12 -2.88 6.43
N ILE A 248 -5.39 -1.62 6.09
CA ILE A 248 -6.74 -1.07 6.06
C ILE A 248 -7.10 -0.75 4.62
N LEU A 249 -8.19 -1.32 4.16
CA LEU A 249 -8.82 -1.01 2.87
C LEU A 249 -10.11 -0.24 3.15
N VAL A 250 -10.37 0.78 2.38
CA VAL A 250 -11.58 1.60 2.47
C VAL A 250 -12.30 1.53 1.15
N ASP A 251 -13.61 1.36 1.19
CA ASP A 251 -14.42 1.34 -0.03
C ASP A 251 -14.30 2.64 -0.81
N ASN A 252 -14.40 2.57 -2.13
CA ASN A 252 -14.15 3.67 -3.07
C ASN A 252 -12.69 4.21 -3.05
N SER A 253 -11.71 3.40 -2.59
CA SER A 253 -10.30 3.79 -2.60
C SER A 253 -9.44 2.71 -3.26
N PRO A 254 -8.68 3.04 -4.32
CA PRO A 254 -7.85 2.08 -5.05
C PRO A 254 -6.49 1.84 -4.39
N SER A 255 -6.38 2.01 -3.09
CA SER A 255 -5.12 1.80 -2.37
C SER A 255 -5.32 1.25 -0.97
N ALA A 256 -4.28 0.62 -0.45
CA ALA A 256 -4.23 0.06 0.89
C ALA A 256 -3.39 0.95 1.81
N MET A 257 -3.87 1.17 3.02
CA MET A 257 -3.14 1.84 4.11
C MET A 257 -2.38 0.80 4.93
N ILE A 258 -1.07 0.90 4.99
CA ILE A 258 -0.16 -0.04 5.68
C ILE A 258 0.26 0.54 7.03
N LEU A 259 0.12 -0.23 8.10
CA LEU A 259 0.39 0.17 9.49
C LEU A 259 1.10 -0.93 10.30
N PRO A 260 2.04 -0.56 11.19
CA PRO A 260 2.67 0.74 11.33
C PRO A 260 3.70 0.99 10.23
N SER A 261 3.97 2.25 9.88
CA SER A 261 4.98 2.59 8.88
C SER A 261 6.02 3.54 9.45
N SER A 262 7.30 3.24 9.22
CA SER A 262 8.45 4.12 9.46
C SER A 262 8.81 4.89 8.19
N VAL A 263 9.71 5.87 8.28
CA VAL A 263 10.22 6.57 7.10
C VAL A 263 10.88 5.62 6.09
N PHE A 264 11.55 4.57 6.58
CA PHE A 264 12.20 3.57 5.73
C PHE A 264 11.17 2.73 4.96
N ASP A 265 10.05 2.36 5.61
CA ASP A 265 8.96 1.64 4.94
C ASP A 265 8.33 2.48 3.83
N ILE A 266 8.23 3.80 4.03
CA ILE A 266 7.66 4.73 3.04
C ILE A 266 8.57 4.90 1.82
N ILE A 267 9.91 4.87 2.01
CA ILE A 267 10.89 4.98 0.92
C ILE A 267 10.99 3.67 0.12
N GLU A 268 10.65 2.54 0.71
CA GLU A 268 10.78 1.21 0.13
C GLU A 268 9.72 0.95 -0.95
N GLU A 269 10.14 0.43 -2.11
CA GLU A 269 9.29 0.08 -3.24
C GLU A 269 9.33 -1.40 -3.59
N ALA A 270 8.30 -1.86 -4.31
CA ALA A 270 8.19 -3.24 -4.75
C ALA A 270 9.34 -3.66 -5.69
N ASP A 271 9.85 -2.76 -6.52
CA ASP A 271 10.96 -3.03 -7.44
C ASP A 271 12.22 -3.52 -6.73
N ASP A 272 12.45 -3.13 -5.47
CA ASP A 272 13.59 -3.64 -4.68
C ASP A 272 13.60 -5.16 -4.58
N TYR A 273 12.42 -5.78 -4.59
CA TYR A 273 12.24 -7.22 -4.43
C TYR A 273 12.13 -7.98 -5.74
N TYR A 274 11.73 -7.31 -6.83
CA TYR A 274 11.63 -7.93 -8.14
C TYR A 274 12.97 -8.09 -8.88
N PHE A 275 13.99 -7.32 -8.49
CA PHE A 275 15.33 -7.43 -9.05
C PHE A 275 16.23 -8.35 -8.20
N PRO A 276 17.39 -8.82 -8.72
CA PRO A 276 18.39 -9.52 -7.92
C PRO A 276 18.82 -8.71 -6.68
N PRO A 277 19.27 -9.37 -5.59
CA PRO A 277 19.60 -8.69 -4.34
C PRO A 277 20.55 -7.50 -4.46
N ILE A 278 21.55 -7.58 -5.30
CA ILE A 278 22.52 -6.49 -5.52
C ILE A 278 21.85 -5.29 -6.19
N THR A 279 21.02 -5.51 -7.22
CA THR A 279 20.30 -4.44 -7.92
C THR A 279 19.25 -3.82 -7.02
N GLY A 280 18.46 -4.63 -6.30
CA GLY A 280 17.48 -4.12 -5.34
C GLY A 280 18.13 -3.32 -4.21
N THR A 281 19.30 -3.74 -3.71
CA THR A 281 20.10 -2.97 -2.76
C THR A 281 20.56 -1.63 -3.34
N TYR A 282 21.06 -1.64 -4.58
CA TYR A 282 21.46 -0.41 -5.27
C TYR A 282 20.30 0.57 -5.44
N LEU A 283 19.14 0.10 -5.91
CA LEU A 283 17.94 0.95 -6.08
C LEU A 283 17.50 1.57 -4.74
N ARG A 284 17.49 0.79 -3.67
CA ARG A 284 17.16 1.25 -2.32
C ARG A 284 18.13 2.32 -1.82
N LEU A 285 19.43 2.09 -1.92
CA LEU A 285 20.45 3.06 -1.54
C LEU A 285 20.37 4.31 -2.39
N SER A 286 20.13 4.19 -3.69
CA SER A 286 19.95 5.32 -4.60
C SER A 286 18.77 6.18 -4.18
N ARG A 287 17.60 5.59 -3.85
CA ARG A 287 16.43 6.34 -3.38
C ARG A 287 16.70 7.08 -2.06
N MET A 288 17.35 6.43 -1.11
CA MET A 288 17.74 7.08 0.16
C MET A 288 18.68 8.25 -0.08
N THR A 289 19.69 8.08 -0.96
CA THR A 289 20.62 9.15 -1.32
C THR A 289 19.92 10.29 -2.04
N ILE A 290 19.06 10.00 -3.00
CA ILE A 290 18.25 10.98 -3.72
C ILE A 290 17.34 11.76 -2.79
N SER A 291 16.69 11.09 -1.83
CA SER A 291 15.87 11.75 -0.80
C SER A 291 16.69 12.72 0.04
N LEU A 292 17.87 12.31 0.49
CA LEU A 292 18.77 13.19 1.24
C LEU A 292 19.26 14.37 0.39
N LEU A 293 19.66 14.13 -0.85
CA LEU A 293 20.08 15.18 -1.78
C LEU A 293 18.93 16.15 -2.07
N SER A 294 17.70 15.68 -2.23
CA SER A 294 16.55 16.55 -2.43
C SER A 294 16.32 17.54 -1.29
N LEU A 295 16.73 17.18 -0.08
CA LEU A 295 16.64 18.06 1.09
C LEU A 295 17.80 19.05 1.18
N LEU A 296 19.03 18.60 0.93
CA LEU A 296 20.25 19.33 1.29
C LEU A 296 20.93 20.05 0.12
N LEU A 297 20.73 19.62 -1.12
CA LEU A 297 21.53 20.07 -2.26
C LEU A 297 21.46 21.60 -2.46
N THR A 298 20.28 22.15 -2.63
CA THR A 298 20.12 23.59 -2.89
C THR A 298 20.43 24.47 -1.67
N PRO A 299 20.09 24.10 -0.41
CA PRO A 299 20.53 24.86 0.73
C PRO A 299 22.06 24.88 0.93
N THR A 300 22.71 23.74 0.68
CA THR A 300 24.18 23.66 0.77
C THR A 300 24.83 24.51 -0.31
N TRP A 301 24.30 24.46 -1.53
CA TRP A 301 24.80 25.31 -2.61
C TRP A 301 24.60 26.81 -2.34
N LEU A 302 23.43 27.20 -1.81
CA LEU A 302 23.18 28.58 -1.38
C LEU A 302 24.18 29.02 -0.30
N LEU A 303 24.47 28.17 0.68
CA LEU A 303 25.48 28.45 1.70
C LEU A 303 26.86 28.70 1.10
N PHE A 304 27.27 27.87 0.15
CA PHE A 304 28.57 28.07 -0.56
C PHE A 304 28.59 29.36 -1.35
N MET A 305 27.48 29.75 -1.99
CA MET A 305 27.43 31.00 -2.74
C MET A 305 27.47 32.23 -1.82
N GLN A 306 26.96 32.13 -0.61
CA GLN A 306 27.11 33.20 0.41
C GLN A 306 28.52 33.26 1.03
N ASN A 307 29.26 32.15 0.99
CA ASN A 307 30.58 32.01 1.61
C ASN A 307 31.57 31.38 0.62
N THR A 308 31.90 32.11 -0.45
CA THR A 308 32.74 31.60 -1.55
C THR A 308 34.14 31.17 -1.10
N GLU A 309 34.60 31.66 0.06
CA GLU A 309 35.86 31.26 0.70
C GLU A 309 35.86 29.82 1.19
N LEU A 310 34.69 29.26 1.48
CA LEU A 310 34.55 27.87 1.93
C LEU A 310 34.60 26.86 0.76
N ILE A 311 34.61 27.33 -0.48
CA ILE A 311 34.59 26.45 -1.67
C ILE A 311 36.02 25.96 -1.93
N PRO A 312 36.30 24.64 -1.79
CA PRO A 312 37.58 24.07 -2.15
C PRO A 312 37.87 24.27 -3.65
N ASP A 313 39.14 24.35 -4.04
CA ASP A 313 39.54 24.57 -5.43
C ASP A 313 39.00 23.52 -6.41
N TRP A 314 38.88 22.27 -5.98
CA TRP A 314 38.32 21.18 -6.79
C TRP A 314 36.81 21.32 -7.05
N LEU A 315 36.09 22.12 -6.25
CA LEU A 315 34.68 22.46 -6.40
C LEU A 315 34.46 23.84 -7.05
N ALA A 316 35.51 24.52 -7.54
CA ALA A 316 35.40 25.86 -8.10
C ALA A 316 34.35 25.96 -9.24
N PHE A 317 34.07 24.86 -9.93
CA PHE A 317 33.08 24.79 -10.99
C PHE A 317 31.62 25.02 -10.56
N ILE A 318 31.34 24.98 -9.23
CA ILE A 318 29.96 25.25 -8.72
C ILE A 318 29.68 26.75 -8.57
N ARG A 319 30.71 27.61 -8.73
CA ARG A 319 30.56 29.06 -8.61
C ARG A 319 29.72 29.61 -9.76
N LEU A 320 29.04 30.72 -9.48
CA LEU A 320 28.29 31.43 -10.52
C LEU A 320 29.21 31.94 -11.63
N SER A 321 28.83 31.65 -12.86
CA SER A 321 29.52 32.13 -14.05
C SER A 321 28.99 33.48 -14.51
N ASP A 322 27.68 33.69 -14.40
CA ASP A 322 26.98 34.87 -14.87
C ASP A 322 26.72 35.88 -13.72
N PRO A 323 26.59 37.19 -14.05
CA PRO A 323 26.27 38.21 -13.07
C PRO A 323 24.92 37.95 -12.39
N LEU A 324 24.85 38.24 -11.10
CA LEU A 324 23.67 38.03 -10.28
C LEU A 324 22.69 39.22 -10.38
N ASN A 325 21.68 39.14 -11.22
CA ASN A 325 20.65 40.17 -11.37
C ASN A 325 19.54 40.06 -10.29
N VAL A 326 19.17 38.85 -9.94
CA VAL A 326 18.15 38.54 -8.89
C VAL A 326 18.85 37.76 -7.77
N PRO A 327 18.66 38.14 -6.50
CA PRO A 327 19.26 37.39 -5.38
C PRO A 327 18.93 35.91 -5.44
N LEU A 328 19.91 35.02 -5.19
CA LEU A 328 19.81 33.57 -5.35
C LEU A 328 18.62 32.97 -4.60
N ILE A 329 18.37 33.46 -3.40
CA ILE A 329 17.22 32.94 -2.61
C ILE A 329 15.90 33.14 -3.34
N TRP A 330 15.69 34.28 -3.98
CA TRP A 330 14.48 34.54 -4.74
C TRP A 330 14.40 33.67 -6.00
N GLN A 331 15.55 33.47 -6.70
CA GLN A 331 15.58 32.56 -7.84
C GLN A 331 15.13 31.14 -7.41
N LEU A 332 15.71 30.62 -6.31
CA LEU A 332 15.35 29.28 -5.80
C LEU A 332 13.89 29.19 -5.38
N LEU A 333 13.36 30.16 -4.65
CA LEU A 333 11.95 30.13 -4.18
C LEU A 333 10.94 30.29 -5.34
N ILE A 334 11.24 31.14 -6.32
CA ILE A 334 10.39 31.30 -7.50
C ILE A 334 10.35 30.01 -8.30
N LEU A 335 11.50 29.35 -8.49
CA LEU A 335 11.56 28.07 -9.19
C LEU A 335 10.85 26.95 -8.43
N GLU A 336 10.94 26.89 -7.10
CA GLU A 336 10.16 25.94 -6.30
C GLU A 336 8.65 26.09 -6.56
N PHE A 337 8.19 27.35 -6.61
CA PHE A 337 6.77 27.64 -6.87
C PHE A 337 6.39 27.38 -8.33
N ALA A 338 7.24 27.73 -9.29
CA ALA A 338 7.01 27.51 -10.71
C ALA A 338 6.92 26.00 -11.04
N ILE A 339 7.77 25.18 -10.43
CA ILE A 339 7.76 23.72 -10.60
C ILE A 339 6.46 23.12 -10.05
N ASP A 340 5.95 23.61 -8.91
CA ASP A 340 4.64 23.18 -8.42
C ASP A 340 3.50 23.60 -9.36
N GLY A 341 3.59 24.82 -9.90
CA GLY A 341 2.65 25.29 -10.90
C GLY A 341 2.62 24.39 -12.14
N LEU A 342 3.79 23.95 -12.61
CA LEU A 342 3.89 22.97 -13.71
C LEU A 342 3.28 21.61 -13.35
N ARG A 343 3.51 21.12 -12.13
CA ARG A 343 2.92 19.88 -11.64
C ARG A 343 1.39 19.97 -11.60
N LEU A 344 0.85 21.03 -11.04
CA LEU A 344 -0.59 21.27 -10.99
C LEU A 344 -1.19 21.41 -12.39
N ALA A 345 -0.50 22.11 -13.29
CA ALA A 345 -0.92 22.21 -14.68
C ALA A 345 -0.93 20.85 -15.38
N ALA A 346 0.09 20.00 -15.15
CA ALA A 346 0.17 18.67 -15.75
C ALA A 346 -0.98 17.75 -15.29
N VAL A 347 -1.40 17.82 -14.02
CA VAL A 347 -2.53 17.04 -13.49
C VAL A 347 -3.86 17.49 -14.11
N ASN A 348 -4.04 18.81 -14.34
CA ASN A 348 -5.29 19.38 -14.86
C ASN A 348 -5.36 19.42 -16.38
N THR A 349 -4.28 19.06 -17.08
CA THR A 349 -4.19 19.15 -18.53
C THR A 349 -4.54 17.82 -19.18
N PRO A 350 -5.46 17.80 -20.19
CA PRO A 350 -5.73 16.59 -20.97
C PRO A 350 -4.44 16.03 -21.60
N ASN A 351 -4.33 14.71 -21.69
CA ASN A 351 -3.12 14.01 -22.18
C ASN A 351 -2.61 14.53 -23.54
N MET A 352 -3.52 14.98 -24.42
CA MET A 352 -3.16 15.55 -25.72
C MET A 352 -2.34 16.85 -25.64
N LEU A 353 -2.49 17.61 -24.55
CA LEU A 353 -1.81 18.89 -24.35
C LEU A 353 -0.58 18.80 -23.43
N THR A 354 -0.35 17.64 -22.81
CA THR A 354 0.79 17.46 -21.88
C THR A 354 2.14 17.65 -22.56
N THR A 355 2.29 17.11 -23.78
CA THR A 355 3.53 17.27 -24.57
C THR A 355 3.78 18.74 -24.97
N PRO A 356 2.81 19.46 -25.57
CA PRO A 356 2.98 20.89 -25.84
C PRO A 356 3.30 21.73 -24.60
N LEU A 357 2.63 21.47 -23.47
CA LEU A 357 2.90 22.15 -22.21
C LEU A 357 4.33 21.93 -21.73
N SER A 358 4.83 20.70 -21.82
CA SER A 358 6.21 20.38 -21.42
C SER A 358 7.25 21.09 -22.31
N VAL A 359 7.00 21.18 -23.61
CA VAL A 359 7.89 21.91 -24.54
C VAL A 359 7.89 23.40 -24.23
N ILE A 360 6.73 24.01 -24.05
CA ILE A 360 6.60 25.45 -23.70
C ILE A 360 7.29 25.72 -22.35
N ALA A 361 7.05 24.88 -21.35
CA ALA A 361 7.69 25.00 -20.05
C ALA A 361 9.23 24.91 -20.15
N GLY A 362 9.76 23.97 -20.94
CA GLY A 362 11.20 23.81 -21.17
C GLY A 362 11.82 25.03 -21.85
N ILE A 363 11.14 25.60 -22.82
CA ILE A 363 11.64 26.82 -23.54
C ILE A 363 11.53 28.04 -22.63
N VAL A 364 10.39 28.30 -22.04
CA VAL A 364 10.13 29.52 -21.25
C VAL A 364 10.92 29.52 -19.95
N LEU A 365 10.83 28.49 -19.15
CA LEU A 365 11.53 28.41 -17.86
C LEU A 365 13.02 28.06 -18.02
N GLY A 366 13.39 27.32 -19.06
CA GLY A 366 14.78 26.95 -19.30
C GLY A 366 15.53 28.07 -20.05
N GLU A 367 15.29 28.17 -21.33
CA GLU A 367 16.13 29.01 -22.21
C GLU A 367 15.89 30.52 -22.06
N TYR A 368 14.60 30.94 -22.09
CA TYR A 368 14.31 32.39 -22.05
C TYR A 368 14.53 32.98 -20.66
N ALA A 369 14.25 32.23 -19.59
CA ALA A 369 14.43 32.72 -18.23
C ALA A 369 15.91 32.98 -17.88
N VAL A 370 16.83 32.18 -18.44
CA VAL A 370 18.27 32.39 -18.31
C VAL A 370 18.75 33.54 -19.25
N LYS A 371 18.33 33.51 -20.52
CA LYS A 371 18.71 34.58 -21.49
C LYS A 371 18.23 35.98 -21.08
N SER A 372 17.09 36.07 -20.41
CA SER A 372 16.56 37.34 -19.89
C SER A 372 17.25 37.80 -18.60
N GLY A 373 18.12 36.97 -18.01
CA GLY A 373 18.84 37.27 -16.77
C GLY A 373 18.00 37.16 -15.49
N TRP A 374 16.85 36.51 -15.55
CA TRP A 374 16.03 36.23 -14.35
C TRP A 374 16.65 35.14 -13.48
N PHE A 375 17.22 34.11 -14.09
CA PHE A 375 17.87 33.00 -13.42
C PHE A 375 19.26 32.75 -13.95
N ASN A 376 20.15 32.36 -13.05
CA ASN A 376 21.48 31.87 -13.40
C ASN A 376 21.41 30.40 -13.88
N SER A 377 22.27 30.01 -14.78
CA SER A 377 22.34 28.65 -15.35
C SER A 377 22.53 27.60 -14.29
N GLU A 378 23.37 27.88 -13.28
CA GLU A 378 23.66 27.00 -12.16
C GLU A 378 22.41 26.81 -11.27
N THR A 379 21.64 27.89 -11.01
CA THR A 379 20.39 27.80 -10.26
C THR A 379 19.41 26.85 -10.95
N MET A 380 19.27 26.99 -12.27
CA MET A 380 18.42 26.11 -13.08
C MET A 380 18.88 24.65 -12.99
N LEU A 381 20.20 24.40 -13.08
CA LEU A 381 20.75 23.06 -12.99
C LEU A 381 20.45 22.39 -11.65
N TYR A 382 20.73 23.06 -10.52
CA TYR A 382 20.48 22.50 -9.20
C TYR A 382 18.99 22.28 -8.94
N MET A 383 18.14 23.19 -9.40
CA MET A 383 16.69 23.02 -9.29
C MET A 383 16.16 21.88 -10.17
N ALA A 384 16.74 21.65 -11.35
CA ALA A 384 16.42 20.49 -12.18
C ALA A 384 16.74 19.17 -11.46
N PHE A 385 17.93 19.04 -10.85
CA PHE A 385 18.29 17.87 -10.04
C PHE A 385 17.31 17.62 -8.90
N VAL A 386 16.99 18.67 -8.14
CA VAL A 386 16.05 18.57 -7.00
C VAL A 386 14.65 18.21 -7.47
N THR A 387 14.22 18.71 -8.64
CA THR A 387 12.93 18.38 -9.24
C THR A 387 12.86 16.91 -9.62
N ILE A 388 13.88 16.38 -10.30
CA ILE A 388 13.99 14.96 -10.64
C ILE A 388 14.00 14.13 -9.36
N ALA A 389 14.79 14.53 -8.36
CA ALA A 389 14.84 13.87 -7.06
C ALA A 389 13.47 13.82 -6.37
N ASN A 390 12.67 14.87 -6.49
CA ASN A 390 11.35 14.94 -5.90
C ASN A 390 10.32 14.05 -6.64
N TYR A 391 10.44 13.95 -7.98
CA TYR A 391 9.60 13.05 -8.78
C TYR A 391 9.96 11.57 -8.63
N SER A 392 11.18 11.25 -8.24
CA SER A 392 11.63 9.87 -8.00
C SER A 392 11.27 9.33 -6.60
N GLN A 393 10.57 10.11 -5.77
CA GLN A 393 10.13 9.65 -4.45
C GLN A 393 8.99 8.65 -4.56
N ALA A 394 9.05 7.57 -3.76
CA ALA A 394 7.99 6.56 -3.66
C ALA A 394 6.66 7.14 -3.13
N SER A 395 6.72 8.15 -2.25
CA SER A 395 5.56 8.82 -1.69
C SER A 395 5.58 10.30 -2.03
N PHE A 396 4.48 10.80 -2.61
CA PHE A 396 4.30 12.24 -2.86
C PHE A 396 4.29 13.05 -1.57
N GLU A 397 3.67 12.53 -0.51
CA GLU A 397 3.64 13.20 0.79
C GLU A 397 5.04 13.37 1.37
N LEU A 398 5.87 12.32 1.29
CA LEU A 398 7.27 12.41 1.71
C LEU A 398 8.05 13.42 0.86
N GLY A 399 7.80 13.44 -0.46
CA GLY A 399 8.38 14.42 -1.37
C GLY A 399 8.04 15.86 -0.97
N TYR A 400 6.78 16.15 -0.66
CA TYR A 400 6.36 17.47 -0.17
C TYR A 400 6.93 17.78 1.22
N ALA A 401 6.98 16.80 2.13
CA ALA A 401 7.60 16.98 3.44
C ALA A 401 9.08 17.40 3.32
N MET A 402 9.84 16.70 2.47
CA MET A 402 11.23 17.06 2.19
C MET A 402 11.34 18.45 1.56
N LYS A 403 10.45 18.79 0.64
CA LYS A 403 10.38 20.12 0.02
C LYS A 403 10.13 21.23 1.04
N PHE A 404 9.15 21.07 1.93
CA PHE A 404 8.89 22.07 2.97
C PHE A 404 10.07 22.25 3.90
N MET A 405 10.72 21.16 4.32
CA MET A 405 11.94 21.26 5.12
C MET A 405 13.07 21.96 4.36
N ARG A 406 13.25 21.67 3.09
CA ARG A 406 14.24 22.35 2.23
C ARG A 406 13.97 23.85 2.15
N ILE A 407 12.73 24.29 1.93
CA ILE A 407 12.36 25.71 1.89
C ILE A 407 12.68 26.40 3.21
N ILE A 408 12.38 25.74 4.35
CA ILE A 408 12.75 26.27 5.68
C ILE A 408 14.25 26.43 5.81
N ILE A 409 15.04 25.42 5.43
CA ILE A 409 16.51 25.49 5.48
C ILE A 409 17.00 26.63 4.56
N LEU A 410 16.47 26.78 3.34
CA LEU A 410 16.82 27.83 2.41
C LEU A 410 16.59 29.23 2.99
N ILE A 411 15.39 29.47 3.55
CA ILE A 411 15.06 30.78 4.15
C ILE A 411 15.97 31.08 5.35
N LEU A 412 16.17 30.12 6.22
CA LEU A 412 17.05 30.29 7.39
C LEU A 412 18.52 30.54 6.96
N THR A 413 19.00 29.81 5.97
CA THR A 413 20.35 30.00 5.41
C THR A 413 20.49 31.39 4.79
N ALA A 414 19.49 31.85 4.06
CA ALA A 414 19.53 33.20 3.45
C ALA A 414 19.62 34.31 4.50
N ILE A 415 18.96 34.17 5.65
CA ILE A 415 18.88 35.21 6.71
C ILE A 415 20.07 35.11 7.67
N LEU A 416 20.41 33.91 8.14
CA LEU A 416 21.36 33.68 9.23
C LEU A 416 22.67 33.00 8.76
N ASN A 417 22.85 32.84 7.43
CA ASN A 417 24.01 32.20 6.81
C ASN A 417 24.30 30.81 7.42
N ILE A 418 25.50 30.49 7.84
CA ILE A 418 25.92 29.19 8.40
C ILE A 418 25.04 28.76 9.58
N TRP A 419 24.74 29.68 10.47
CA TRP A 419 23.88 29.38 11.63
C TRP A 419 22.47 29.04 11.21
N GLY A 420 21.92 29.70 10.19
CA GLY A 420 20.62 29.40 9.63
C GLY A 420 20.55 27.99 9.01
N PHE A 421 21.61 27.61 8.29
CA PHE A 421 21.75 26.27 7.73
C PHE A 421 21.75 25.20 8.83
N VAL A 422 22.56 25.37 9.88
CA VAL A 422 22.65 24.44 11.00
C VAL A 422 21.29 24.33 11.72
N ILE A 423 20.66 25.47 12.04
CA ILE A 423 19.35 25.50 12.70
C ILE A 423 18.30 24.81 11.82
N GLY A 424 18.30 25.06 10.52
CA GLY A 424 17.37 24.43 9.58
C GLY A 424 17.50 22.92 9.51
N ILE A 425 18.75 22.41 9.50
CA ILE A 425 19.02 20.96 9.59
C ILE A 425 18.52 20.39 10.91
N ILE A 426 18.80 21.05 12.04
CA ILE A 426 18.35 20.60 13.36
C ILE A 426 16.82 20.56 13.43
N LEU A 427 16.12 21.59 12.93
CA LEU A 427 14.67 21.63 12.86
C LEU A 427 14.10 20.46 12.02
N SER A 428 14.70 20.21 10.86
CA SER A 428 14.29 19.09 9.97
C SER A 428 14.52 17.75 10.64
N ALA A 429 15.68 17.56 11.28
CA ALA A 429 15.98 16.36 12.06
C ALA A 429 15.01 16.19 13.23
N CYS A 430 14.71 17.24 13.97
CA CYS A 430 13.72 17.22 15.05
C CYS A 430 12.32 16.86 14.53
N ALA A 431 11.88 17.42 13.41
CA ALA A 431 10.58 17.11 12.83
C ALA A 431 10.44 15.61 12.47
N ILE A 432 11.53 14.96 12.03
CA ILE A 432 11.57 13.53 11.74
C ILE A 432 11.67 12.70 13.03
N ILE A 433 12.59 13.05 13.95
CA ILE A 433 12.88 12.27 15.17
C ILE A 433 11.70 12.28 16.15
N PHE A 434 11.07 13.44 16.33
CA PHE A 434 9.92 13.58 17.24
C PHE A 434 8.59 13.14 16.60
N ASN A 435 8.59 12.78 15.34
CA ASN A 435 7.46 12.11 14.73
C ASN A 435 7.37 10.68 15.29
N ARG A 436 6.17 10.23 15.64
CA ARG A 436 5.93 8.88 16.13
C ARG A 436 4.98 8.14 15.20
N THR A 437 5.26 6.87 15.01
CA THR A 437 4.34 5.95 14.31
C THR A 437 3.07 5.76 15.13
N ILE A 438 2.04 5.23 14.50
CA ILE A 438 0.77 4.88 15.15
C ILE A 438 0.94 3.92 16.32
N ALA A 439 1.92 3.01 16.24
CA ALA A 439 2.28 2.10 17.30
C ALA A 439 3.01 2.78 18.47
N GLY A 440 3.28 4.10 18.38
CA GLY A 440 4.06 4.83 19.40
C GLY A 440 5.57 4.62 19.29
N LYS A 441 6.03 3.80 18.35
CA LYS A 441 7.46 3.59 18.08
C LYS A 441 8.05 4.80 17.36
N SER A 442 9.37 4.93 17.37
CA SER A 442 10.06 5.99 16.65
C SER A 442 9.83 5.89 15.15
N TYR A 443 9.59 7.02 14.50
CA TYR A 443 9.41 7.12 13.05
C TYR A 443 10.66 6.74 12.24
N ILE A 444 11.85 6.93 12.85
CA ILE A 444 13.15 6.58 12.27
C ILE A 444 13.69 5.23 12.78
N TYR A 445 12.83 4.37 13.32
CA TYR A 445 13.25 2.99 13.61
C TYR A 445 13.75 2.32 12.33
N PRO A 446 14.90 1.62 12.31
CA PRO A 446 15.73 1.13 13.43
C PRO A 446 16.94 2.01 13.82
N LEU A 447 16.97 3.29 13.47
CA LEU A 447 18.04 4.18 13.93
C LEU A 447 17.86 4.57 15.41
N ILE A 448 16.60 4.80 15.84
CA ILE A 448 16.26 5.09 17.24
C ILE A 448 15.01 4.27 17.62
N PRO A 449 15.08 3.32 18.59
CA PRO A 449 16.32 2.80 19.19
C PRO A 449 17.19 2.06 18.18
N PHE A 450 18.51 2.09 18.38
CA PHE A 450 19.45 1.53 17.41
C PHE A 450 19.42 -0.01 17.41
N SER A 451 19.21 -0.61 16.22
CA SER A 451 19.30 -2.05 15.99
C SER A 451 20.06 -2.31 14.70
N LEU A 452 21.30 -2.80 14.82
CA LEU A 452 22.17 -3.05 13.67
C LEU A 452 21.61 -4.15 12.73
N SER A 453 20.97 -5.19 13.29
CA SER A 453 20.38 -6.29 12.52
C SER A 453 19.23 -5.80 11.63
N GLU A 454 18.32 -5.01 12.21
CA GLU A 454 17.19 -4.43 11.49
C GLU A 454 17.65 -3.34 10.51
N LEU A 455 18.67 -2.56 10.88
CA LEU A 455 19.27 -1.56 10.00
C LEU A 455 19.84 -2.21 8.74
N LYS A 456 20.59 -3.32 8.90
CA LYS A 456 21.10 -4.09 7.75
C LYS A 456 19.98 -4.56 6.83
N LYS A 457 18.87 -5.05 7.36
CA LYS A 457 17.71 -5.49 6.57
C LYS A 457 17.07 -4.33 5.80
N ARG A 458 17.10 -3.10 6.35
CA ARG A 458 16.56 -1.90 5.70
C ARG A 458 17.46 -1.37 4.58
N PHE A 459 18.77 -1.51 4.70
CA PHE A 459 19.73 -1.05 3.69
C PHE A 459 20.07 -2.12 2.65
N LEU A 460 20.18 -3.37 3.08
CA LEU A 460 20.58 -4.49 2.25
C LEU A 460 19.42 -5.44 2.04
N ARG A 461 19.11 -5.73 0.79
CA ARG A 461 18.12 -6.74 0.47
C ARG A 461 18.69 -8.15 0.71
N GLY A 462 18.07 -8.89 1.64
CA GLY A 462 18.38 -10.30 1.87
C GLY A 462 17.93 -11.19 0.71
N ARG A 463 18.59 -12.34 0.56
CA ARG A 463 18.23 -13.38 -0.43
C ARG A 463 17.16 -14.29 0.15
N LEU A 464 16.08 -14.56 -0.59
CA LEU A 464 15.15 -15.62 -0.24
C LEU A 464 15.79 -17.00 -0.53
N PRO A 465 15.59 -18.03 0.29
CA PRO A 465 14.79 -18.08 1.50
C PRO A 465 15.64 -17.87 2.77
N HIS A 466 15.67 -16.70 3.31
CA HIS A 466 16.26 -16.44 4.64
C HIS A 466 15.20 -16.13 5.68
N THR A 467 14.06 -16.71 5.53
CA THR A 467 13.09 -16.84 6.62
C THR A 467 13.47 -18.06 7.45
N GLU A 468 14.67 -18.10 8.00
CA GLU A 468 14.86 -18.84 9.23
C GLU A 468 14.05 -18.09 10.29
N LYS A 469 13.12 -18.86 10.84
CA LYS A 469 12.15 -18.43 11.84
C LYS A 469 12.81 -17.93 13.13
#